data_8d43d6436a67a4f9a760f7bb19847c38
#
_entry.id   8d43d6436a67a4f9a760f7bb19847c38
#
_cell.length_a   1.000
_cell.length_b   1.000
_cell.length_c   1.000
_cell.angle_alpha   90.00
_cell.angle_beta   90.00
_cell.angle_gamma   90.00
#
_symmetry.space_group_name_H-M   'P 1'
#
loop_
_entity.id
_entity.type
_entity.pdbx_description
1 polymer ?
#
loop_
_entity_poly.entity_id
_entity_poly.type
_entity_poly.pdbx_seq_one_letter_code
_entity_poly.pdbx_strand_id
1 'polypeptide(L)'
;MSESDFRSQAVTLRKGNRFEDMIAGRVFEHHWGRTINAGDNSAFTTQTLSFCPLYFNEPYAQSLGHEKILVNPMLVFNTVFGLSVEDLSEGGGPFLGVDQCQFIEDVYVGDTLTARSEVISARASKGNPDFGIVTWHTQGFNQHSVQVVSFQRTNLVRRRNAAQQI
;
A
#
# COMPACT_ATOMS: atom_id res chain seq x y z
N MET A 1 2.93 2.93 -41.91
CA MET A 1 2.36 3.89 -40.96
C MET A 1 3.49 4.78 -40.44
N SER A 2 3.40 6.10 -40.63
CA SER A 2 4.46 7.03 -40.19
C SER A 2 4.37 7.25 -38.66
N GLU A 3 5.48 7.56 -38.04
CA GLU A 3 5.58 7.84 -36.60
C GLU A 3 4.64 8.99 -36.13
N SER A 4 4.21 9.86 -37.04
CA SER A 4 3.23 10.93 -36.77
C SER A 4 1.79 10.46 -36.67
N ASP A 5 1.44 9.30 -37.23
CA ASP A 5 0.05 8.80 -37.27
C ASP A 5 -0.38 8.20 -35.93
N PHE A 6 0.51 7.51 -35.25
CA PHE A 6 0.18 6.89 -33.96
C PHE A 6 0.00 7.93 -32.83
N ARG A 7 0.74 9.05 -32.85
CA ARG A 7 0.62 10.11 -31.84
C ARG A 7 -0.71 10.88 -31.95
N SER A 8 -1.24 11.03 -33.18
CA SER A 8 -2.53 11.68 -33.39
C SER A 8 -3.71 10.85 -32.86
N GLN A 9 -3.51 9.54 -32.71
CA GLN A 9 -4.52 8.61 -32.18
C GLN A 9 -4.35 8.36 -30.68
N ALA A 10 -3.29 8.87 -30.06
CA ALA A 10 -3.02 8.67 -28.63
C ALA A 10 -4.03 9.44 -27.78
N VAL A 11 -4.70 8.74 -26.88
CA VAL A 11 -5.59 9.33 -25.87
C VAL A 11 -4.81 9.50 -24.58
N THR A 12 -4.68 10.75 -24.13
CA THR A 12 -4.06 11.03 -22.82
C THR A 12 -5.05 10.73 -21.71
N LEU A 13 -4.79 9.68 -20.95
CA LEU A 13 -5.55 9.37 -19.74
C LEU A 13 -4.85 10.00 -18.52
N ARG A 14 -5.64 10.59 -17.63
CA ARG A 14 -5.12 11.07 -16.34
C ARG A 14 -4.87 9.86 -15.45
N LYS A 15 -3.63 9.70 -15.00
CA LYS A 15 -3.23 8.65 -14.06
C LYS A 15 -3.28 9.17 -12.62
N GLY A 16 -3.78 8.32 -11.72
CA GLY A 16 -3.88 8.59 -10.29
C GLY A 16 -5.00 9.54 -9.89
N ASN A 17 -5.42 9.42 -8.65
CA ASN A 17 -6.41 10.29 -8.04
C ASN A 17 -5.78 11.60 -7.54
N ARG A 18 -6.60 12.64 -7.40
CA ARG A 18 -6.22 13.96 -6.89
C ARG A 18 -7.00 14.25 -5.60
N PHE A 19 -6.62 15.31 -4.90
CA PHE A 19 -7.27 15.68 -3.64
C PHE A 19 -8.80 15.80 -3.77
N GLU A 20 -9.29 16.33 -4.88
CA GLU A 20 -10.73 16.49 -5.14
C GLU A 20 -11.48 15.17 -5.34
N ASP A 21 -10.75 14.07 -5.55
CA ASP A 21 -11.32 12.71 -5.65
C ASP A 21 -11.44 12.02 -4.28
N MET A 22 -10.81 12.60 -3.25
CA MET A 22 -10.73 12.04 -1.90
C MET A 22 -11.91 12.51 -1.05
N ILE A 23 -13.08 11.93 -1.27
CA ILE A 23 -14.30 12.24 -0.55
C ILE A 23 -14.42 11.31 0.65
N ALA A 24 -14.66 11.84 1.86
CA ALA A 24 -14.82 11.01 3.06
C ALA A 24 -15.89 9.93 2.87
N GLY A 25 -15.59 8.71 3.28
CA GLY A 25 -16.39 7.51 3.06
C GLY A 25 -16.18 6.84 1.69
N ARG A 26 -15.43 7.44 0.77
CA ARG A 26 -15.08 6.76 -0.49
C ARG A 26 -14.17 5.58 -0.21
N VAL A 27 -14.52 4.44 -0.82
CA VAL A 27 -13.76 3.19 -0.72
C VAL A 27 -13.02 2.93 -2.02
N PHE A 28 -11.80 2.43 -1.88
CA PHE A 28 -10.94 1.94 -2.96
C PHE A 28 -10.67 0.45 -2.73
N GLU A 29 -11.12 -0.39 -3.65
CA GLU A 29 -10.70 -1.79 -3.75
C GLU A 29 -9.47 -1.81 -4.68
N HIS A 30 -8.28 -2.08 -4.11
CA HIS A 30 -7.05 -2.07 -4.89
C HIS A 30 -6.96 -3.33 -5.74
N HIS A 31 -6.72 -3.17 -7.04
CA HIS A 31 -6.87 -4.26 -8.01
C HIS A 31 -5.72 -5.27 -8.03
N TRP A 32 -4.56 -4.92 -7.45
CA TRP A 32 -3.44 -5.84 -7.37
C TRP A 32 -3.52 -6.76 -6.16
N GLY A 33 -3.04 -8.00 -6.33
CA GLY A 33 -2.70 -8.92 -5.24
C GLY A 33 -1.21 -9.29 -5.32
N ARG A 34 -0.59 -9.57 -4.16
CA ARG A 34 0.81 -9.99 -4.09
C ARG A 34 0.96 -11.25 -3.24
N THR A 35 1.44 -12.34 -3.86
CA THR A 35 1.86 -13.54 -3.13
C THR A 35 3.25 -13.35 -2.56
N ILE A 36 3.42 -13.57 -1.26
CA ILE A 36 4.71 -13.46 -0.57
C ILE A 36 5.44 -14.79 -0.67
N ASN A 37 6.63 -14.80 -1.25
CA ASN A 37 7.47 -15.99 -1.32
C ASN A 37 8.58 -15.97 -0.25
N ALA A 38 9.25 -17.13 -0.05
CA ALA A 38 10.31 -17.25 0.94
C ALA A 38 11.51 -16.32 0.66
N GLY A 39 11.79 -16.07 -0.62
CA GLY A 39 12.84 -15.14 -1.03
C GLY A 39 12.56 -13.71 -0.63
N ASP A 40 11.32 -13.22 -0.85
CA ASP A 40 10.87 -11.90 -0.43
C ASP A 40 11.06 -11.74 1.09
N ASN A 41 10.63 -12.74 1.87
CA ASN A 41 10.66 -12.71 3.34
C ASN A 41 12.12 -12.72 3.87
N SER A 42 12.95 -13.60 3.35
CA SER A 42 14.37 -13.70 3.73
C SER A 42 15.14 -12.42 3.36
N ALA A 43 14.94 -11.91 2.15
CA ALA A 43 15.59 -10.68 1.70
C ALA A 43 15.18 -9.48 2.56
N PHE A 44 13.90 -9.30 2.82
CA PHE A 44 13.40 -8.22 3.68
C PHE A 44 13.99 -8.31 5.09
N THR A 45 13.93 -9.49 5.71
CA THR A 45 14.44 -9.74 7.06
C THR A 45 15.93 -9.45 7.17
N THR A 46 16.72 -9.85 6.16
CA THR A 46 18.16 -9.59 6.11
C THR A 46 18.48 -8.12 5.91
N GLN A 47 17.82 -7.46 4.95
CA GLN A 47 18.05 -6.05 4.62
C GLN A 47 17.66 -5.11 5.77
N THR A 48 16.66 -5.48 6.55
CA THR A 48 16.18 -4.68 7.70
C THR A 48 16.84 -5.07 9.03
N LEU A 49 17.79 -6.02 9.02
CA LEU A 49 18.45 -6.56 10.21
C LEU A 49 17.47 -7.15 11.25
N SER A 50 16.30 -7.57 10.82
CA SER A 50 15.24 -8.14 11.67
C SER A 50 15.44 -9.65 11.84
N PHE A 51 16.58 -10.08 12.39
CA PHE A 51 17.02 -11.47 12.48
C PHE A 51 16.21 -12.30 13.49
N CYS A 52 14.90 -12.47 13.23
CA CYS A 52 14.07 -13.41 13.99
C CYS A 52 13.95 -14.73 13.22
N PRO A 53 14.34 -15.88 13.81
CA PRO A 53 14.27 -17.18 13.14
C PRO A 53 12.89 -17.58 12.64
N LEU A 54 11.81 -17.05 13.20
CA LEU A 54 10.44 -17.27 12.74
C LEU A 54 10.25 -16.94 11.23
N TYR A 55 11.06 -16.02 10.68
CA TYR A 55 10.88 -15.51 9.33
C TYR A 55 11.76 -16.19 8.27
N PHE A 56 12.65 -17.14 8.68
CA PHE A 56 13.55 -17.82 7.75
C PHE A 56 13.95 -19.25 8.16
N ASN A 57 13.51 -19.75 9.32
CA ASN A 57 13.85 -21.08 9.80
C ASN A 57 12.57 -21.88 10.08
N GLU A 58 12.19 -22.74 9.13
CA GLU A 58 10.95 -23.50 9.20
C GLU A 58 10.90 -24.47 10.39
N PRO A 59 11.94 -25.29 10.68
CA PRO A 59 11.94 -26.12 11.88
C PRO A 59 11.78 -25.33 13.18
N TYR A 60 12.32 -24.12 13.25
CA TYR A 60 12.14 -23.26 14.41
C TYR A 60 10.69 -22.75 14.52
N ALA A 61 10.10 -22.29 13.44
CA ALA A 61 8.70 -21.86 13.43
C ALA A 61 7.77 -23.01 13.85
N GLN A 62 7.99 -24.21 13.31
CA GLN A 62 7.23 -25.41 13.66
C GLN A 62 7.40 -25.81 15.14
N SER A 63 8.57 -25.64 15.73
CA SER A 63 8.79 -25.90 17.15
C SER A 63 8.01 -24.99 18.07
N LEU A 64 7.56 -23.83 17.55
CA LEU A 64 6.71 -22.87 18.26
C LEU A 64 5.21 -22.99 17.91
N GLY A 65 4.85 -24.02 17.13
CA GLY A 65 3.45 -24.34 16.81
C GLY A 65 2.93 -23.74 15.50
N HIS A 66 3.77 -23.06 14.72
CA HIS A 66 3.38 -22.57 13.40
C HIS A 66 3.52 -23.67 12.34
N GLU A 67 2.62 -23.71 11.37
CA GLU A 67 2.65 -24.74 10.32
C GLU A 67 3.76 -24.49 9.27
N LYS A 68 4.16 -23.26 9.07
CA LYS A 68 5.12 -22.80 8.05
C LYS A 68 5.93 -21.61 8.59
N ILE A 69 6.86 -21.12 7.76
CA ILE A 69 7.57 -19.86 8.02
C ILE A 69 6.57 -18.71 8.01
N LEU A 70 6.56 -17.91 9.09
CA LEU A 70 5.80 -16.66 9.13
C LEU A 70 6.42 -15.61 8.22
N VAL A 71 5.58 -14.77 7.67
CA VAL A 71 6.03 -13.55 7.00
C VAL A 71 6.32 -12.47 8.04
N ASN A 72 7.46 -11.79 7.89
CA ASN A 72 7.78 -10.65 8.75
C ASN A 72 6.63 -9.63 8.73
N PRO A 73 6.07 -9.23 9.89
CA PRO A 73 4.92 -8.33 9.95
C PRO A 73 5.15 -7.00 9.21
N MET A 74 6.39 -6.47 9.24
CA MET A 74 6.70 -5.25 8.51
C MET A 74 6.73 -5.45 6.99
N LEU A 75 7.01 -6.67 6.49
CA LEU A 75 6.85 -7.00 5.08
C LEU A 75 5.37 -7.06 4.70
N VAL A 76 4.52 -7.63 5.57
CA VAL A 76 3.05 -7.62 5.39
C VAL A 76 2.55 -6.17 5.28
N PHE A 77 2.91 -5.33 6.25
CA PHE A 77 2.55 -3.91 6.25
C PHE A 77 3.01 -3.21 4.97
N ASN A 78 4.30 -3.32 4.60
CA ASN A 78 4.85 -2.65 3.42
C ASN A 78 4.21 -3.15 2.12
N THR A 79 3.86 -4.44 2.04
CA THR A 79 3.17 -5.00 0.87
C THR A 79 1.77 -4.39 0.72
N VAL A 80 0.97 -4.40 1.78
CA VAL A 80 -0.39 -3.82 1.78
C VAL A 80 -0.34 -2.32 1.54
N PHE A 81 0.62 -1.62 2.14
CA PHE A 81 0.86 -0.21 1.86
C PHE A 81 1.17 0.03 0.37
N GLY A 82 2.08 -0.77 -0.21
CA GLY A 82 2.47 -0.68 -1.62
C GLY A 82 1.31 -0.93 -2.58
N LEU A 83 0.46 -1.92 -2.30
CA LEU A 83 -0.74 -2.23 -3.10
C LEU A 83 -1.72 -1.04 -3.18
N SER A 84 -1.73 -0.15 -2.19
CA SER A 84 -2.61 1.02 -2.12
C SER A 84 -2.04 2.28 -2.81
N VAL A 85 -0.76 2.28 -3.20
CA VAL A 85 -0.06 3.49 -3.69
C VAL A 85 -0.67 4.04 -4.97
N GLU A 86 -0.98 3.17 -5.94
CA GLU A 86 -1.48 3.58 -7.26
C GLU A 86 -2.75 4.43 -7.15
N ASP A 87 -3.71 4.01 -6.32
CA ASP A 87 -4.97 4.72 -6.15
C ASP A 87 -4.87 5.94 -5.23
N LEU A 88 -4.04 5.87 -4.19
CA LEU A 88 -4.05 6.86 -3.12
C LEU A 88 -2.99 7.95 -3.26
N SER A 89 -1.80 7.62 -3.78
CA SER A 89 -0.66 8.53 -3.70
C SER A 89 0.25 8.59 -4.93
N GLU A 90 -0.04 7.85 -6.01
CA GLU A 90 0.75 7.91 -7.24
C GLU A 90 0.76 9.31 -7.86
N GLY A 91 -0.30 10.09 -7.66
CA GLY A 91 -0.40 11.49 -8.09
C GLY A 91 0.63 12.43 -7.48
N GLY A 92 1.47 11.92 -6.56
CA GLY A 92 2.53 12.64 -5.88
C GLY A 92 2.04 13.39 -4.64
N GLY A 93 2.94 13.52 -3.68
CA GLY A 93 2.75 14.23 -2.43
C GLY A 93 3.51 13.55 -1.27
N PRO A 94 4.04 14.31 -0.32
CA PRO A 94 4.75 13.76 0.84
C PRO A 94 3.88 12.83 1.68
N PHE A 95 4.47 11.71 2.08
CA PHE A 95 3.96 10.85 3.13
C PHE A 95 4.16 11.54 4.48
N LEU A 96 3.11 11.61 5.31
CA LEU A 96 3.14 12.30 6.60
C LEU A 96 3.24 11.34 7.78
N GLY A 97 2.65 10.16 7.68
CA GLY A 97 2.74 9.19 8.77
C GLY A 97 1.74 8.03 8.67
N VAL A 98 1.92 7.10 9.60
CA VAL A 98 1.01 5.98 9.87
C VAL A 98 0.63 6.01 11.34
N ASP A 99 -0.66 5.79 11.59
CA ASP A 99 -1.24 5.66 12.91
C ASP A 99 -2.06 4.37 13.01
N GLN A 100 -2.34 3.92 14.23
CA GLN A 100 -3.24 2.79 14.54
C GLN A 100 -2.92 1.52 13.73
N CYS A 101 -1.63 1.22 13.53
CA CYS A 101 -1.21 -0.01 12.87
C CYS A 101 -1.41 -1.20 13.79
N GLN A 102 -2.17 -2.20 13.31
CA GLN A 102 -2.48 -3.44 14.02
C GLN A 102 -2.23 -4.63 13.10
N PHE A 103 -1.46 -5.60 13.58
CA PHE A 103 -1.33 -6.93 12.97
C PHE A 103 -2.36 -7.82 13.66
N ILE A 104 -3.25 -8.43 12.88
CA ILE A 104 -4.49 -9.07 13.36
C ILE A 104 -4.36 -10.58 13.30
N GLU A 105 -3.86 -11.10 12.17
CA GLU A 105 -3.67 -12.52 11.94
C GLU A 105 -2.29 -12.79 11.35
N ASP A 106 -1.75 -13.97 11.62
CA ASP A 106 -0.49 -14.43 11.07
C ASP A 106 -0.58 -14.60 9.54
N VAL A 107 0.48 -14.19 8.85
CA VAL A 107 0.66 -14.39 7.40
C VAL A 107 1.80 -15.38 7.19
N TYR A 108 1.59 -16.35 6.33
CA TYR A 108 2.58 -17.38 6.02
C TYR A 108 3.13 -17.23 4.60
N VAL A 109 4.33 -17.74 4.41
CA VAL A 109 4.91 -17.83 3.06
C VAL A 109 3.96 -18.61 2.14
N GLY A 110 3.62 -18.03 1.00
CA GLY A 110 2.63 -18.52 0.05
C GLY A 110 1.29 -17.81 0.09
N ASP A 111 1.02 -17.01 1.13
CA ASP A 111 -0.19 -16.20 1.20
C ASP A 111 -0.18 -15.07 0.17
N THR A 112 -1.35 -14.78 -0.38
CA THR A 112 -1.57 -13.69 -1.34
C THR A 112 -2.32 -12.57 -0.63
N LEU A 113 -1.69 -11.40 -0.57
CA LEU A 113 -2.25 -10.21 0.07
C LEU A 113 -2.97 -9.34 -0.94
N THR A 114 -4.12 -8.81 -0.53
CA THR A 114 -4.91 -7.78 -1.21
C THR A 114 -5.14 -6.62 -0.26
N ALA A 115 -5.56 -5.48 -0.79
CA ALA A 115 -5.76 -4.29 0.01
C ALA A 115 -7.05 -3.53 -0.36
N ARG A 116 -7.64 -2.88 0.66
CA ARG A 116 -8.78 -1.97 0.56
C ARG A 116 -8.53 -0.75 1.41
N SER A 117 -8.96 0.42 0.94
CA SER A 117 -8.81 1.67 1.69
C SER A 117 -10.08 2.50 1.69
N GLU A 118 -10.39 3.13 2.82
CA GLU A 118 -11.48 4.08 2.96
C GLU A 118 -10.95 5.46 3.33
N VAL A 119 -11.46 6.51 2.71
CA VAL A 119 -11.13 7.89 3.05
C VAL A 119 -11.78 8.26 4.38
N ILE A 120 -10.99 8.43 5.43
CA ILE A 120 -11.48 8.85 6.76
C ILE A 120 -11.67 10.36 6.81
N SER A 121 -10.71 11.12 6.29
CA SER A 121 -10.80 12.58 6.26
C SER A 121 -10.00 13.17 5.10
N ALA A 122 -10.50 14.29 4.60
CA ALA A 122 -9.81 15.08 3.59
C ALA A 122 -10.01 16.57 3.91
N ARG A 123 -8.93 17.34 3.94
CA ARG A 123 -8.96 18.78 4.20
C ARG A 123 -7.87 19.51 3.41
N ALA A 124 -8.11 20.77 3.09
CA ALA A 124 -7.10 21.62 2.46
C ALA A 124 -5.86 21.76 3.35
N SER A 125 -4.68 21.76 2.76
CA SER A 125 -3.45 22.09 3.45
C SER A 125 -3.38 23.61 3.73
N LYS A 126 -3.08 23.99 4.98
CA LYS A 126 -2.90 25.41 5.33
C LYS A 126 -1.52 25.94 4.91
N GLY A 127 -0.51 25.06 4.82
CA GLY A 127 0.86 25.43 4.53
C GLY A 127 1.21 25.39 3.03
N ASN A 128 0.43 24.69 2.21
CA ASN A 128 0.66 24.59 0.79
C ASN A 128 -0.67 24.48 0.01
N PRO A 129 -1.04 25.53 -0.76
CA PRO A 129 -2.33 25.58 -1.47
C PRO A 129 -2.45 24.52 -2.57
N ASP A 130 -1.34 23.97 -3.06
CA ASP A 130 -1.32 22.95 -4.11
C ASP A 130 -1.68 21.55 -3.61
N PHE A 131 -1.88 21.39 -2.30
CA PHE A 131 -2.16 20.11 -1.67
C PHE A 131 -3.35 20.14 -0.73
N GLY A 132 -3.95 18.97 -0.55
CA GLY A 132 -4.78 18.64 0.59
C GLY A 132 -4.12 17.58 1.46
N ILE A 133 -4.56 17.48 2.70
CA ILE A 133 -4.18 16.41 3.63
C ILE A 133 -5.30 15.39 3.62
N VAL A 134 -4.95 14.13 3.37
CA VAL A 134 -5.92 13.03 3.34
C VAL A 134 -5.44 11.92 4.27
N THR A 135 -6.38 11.39 5.05
CA THR A 135 -6.16 10.20 5.88
C THR A 135 -7.07 9.08 5.39
N TRP A 136 -6.49 7.91 5.18
CA TRP A 136 -7.19 6.69 4.81
C TRP A 136 -7.03 5.63 5.89
N HIS A 137 -8.08 4.83 6.10
CA HIS A 137 -7.99 3.54 6.78
C HIS A 137 -7.75 2.46 5.73
N THR A 138 -6.59 1.83 5.78
CA THR A 138 -6.21 0.74 4.87
C THR A 138 -6.22 -0.58 5.61
N GLN A 139 -6.82 -1.58 4.99
CA GLN A 139 -6.96 -2.95 5.48
C GLN A 139 -6.31 -3.90 4.47
N GLY A 140 -5.53 -4.85 4.97
CA GLY A 140 -4.94 -5.95 4.20
C GLY A 140 -5.64 -7.26 4.49
N PHE A 141 -5.86 -8.06 3.46
CA PHE A 141 -6.53 -9.36 3.54
C PHE A 141 -5.68 -10.42 2.86
N ASN A 142 -5.79 -11.67 3.35
CA ASN A 142 -5.23 -12.83 2.66
C ASN A 142 -6.20 -13.38 1.61
N GLN A 143 -5.81 -14.45 0.91
CA GLN A 143 -6.63 -15.11 -0.14
C GLN A 143 -7.95 -15.71 0.36
N HIS A 144 -8.13 -15.83 1.67
CA HIS A 144 -9.37 -16.32 2.31
C HIS A 144 -10.25 -15.18 2.83
N SER A 145 -9.95 -13.93 2.44
CA SER A 145 -10.63 -12.72 2.92
C SER A 145 -10.52 -12.50 4.44
N VAL A 146 -9.50 -13.09 5.08
CA VAL A 146 -9.20 -12.84 6.49
C VAL A 146 -8.35 -11.58 6.58
N GLN A 147 -8.75 -10.62 7.41
CA GLN A 147 -8.01 -9.40 7.65
C GLN A 147 -6.73 -9.69 8.44
N VAL A 148 -5.58 -9.33 7.89
CA VAL A 148 -4.27 -9.62 8.47
C VAL A 148 -3.58 -8.39 9.06
N VAL A 149 -3.86 -7.22 8.51
CA VAL A 149 -3.30 -5.94 8.98
C VAL A 149 -4.29 -4.81 8.75
N SER A 150 -4.29 -3.80 9.61
CA SER A 150 -4.95 -2.52 9.36
C SER A 150 -4.12 -1.35 9.86
N PHE A 151 -4.26 -0.21 9.23
CA PHE A 151 -3.58 1.02 9.64
C PHE A 151 -4.27 2.26 9.06
N GLN A 152 -4.03 3.40 9.68
CA GLN A 152 -4.36 4.69 9.10
C GLN A 152 -3.09 5.32 8.53
N ARG A 153 -3.14 5.79 7.28
CA ARG A 153 -2.04 6.54 6.67
C ARG A 153 -2.49 7.94 6.28
N THR A 154 -1.60 8.90 6.43
CA THR A 154 -1.86 10.30 6.07
C THR A 154 -0.81 10.79 5.08
N ASN A 155 -1.26 11.39 3.98
CA ASN A 155 -0.40 12.02 2.98
C ASN A 155 -0.86 13.43 2.64
N LEU A 156 0.06 14.22 2.10
CA LEU A 156 -0.30 15.33 1.22
C LEU A 156 -0.71 14.76 -0.14
N VAL A 157 -1.84 15.16 -0.67
CA VAL A 157 -2.33 14.76 -1.99
C VAL A 157 -2.45 16.00 -2.87
N ARG A 158 -1.86 15.92 -4.06
CA ARG A 158 -1.81 17.06 -5.00
C ARG A 158 -3.21 17.39 -5.50
N ARG A 159 -3.51 18.69 -5.62
CA ARG A 159 -4.73 19.19 -6.23
C ARG A 159 -4.65 19.16 -7.76
N ARG A 160 -5.82 19.15 -8.41
CA ARG A 160 -5.91 19.17 -9.91
C ARG A 160 -5.29 20.41 -10.53
N ASN A 161 -5.47 21.55 -9.88
CA ASN A 161 -5.02 22.86 -10.39
C ASN A 161 -3.63 23.24 -9.87
N ALA A 162 -2.92 22.34 -9.18
CA ALA A 162 -1.55 22.58 -8.75
C ALA A 162 -0.62 22.74 -9.97
N ALA A 163 0.24 23.75 -9.94
CA ALA A 163 1.24 23.96 -10.99
C ALA A 163 2.09 22.70 -11.19
N GLN A 164 2.23 22.24 -12.42
CA GLN A 164 3.14 21.13 -12.73
C GLN A 164 4.57 21.62 -12.45
N GLN A 165 5.19 21.10 -11.41
CA GLN A 165 6.64 21.15 -11.29
C GLN A 165 7.20 20.13 -12.29
N ILE A 166 7.84 20.65 -13.34
CA ILE A 166 8.63 19.90 -14.33
C ILE A 166 9.89 19.39 -13.66
#